data_cde0a9c33a2ae688e9889a4687a3a1b0
#
_entry.id   cde0a9c33a2ae688e9889a4687a3a1b0
#
_cell.length_a   1.000
_cell.length_b   1.000
_cell.length_c   1.000
_cell.angle_alpha   90.00
_cell.angle_beta   90.00
_cell.angle_gamma   90.00
#
_symmetry.space_group_name_H-M   'P 1'
#
loop_
_entity.id
_entity.type
_entity.pdbx_description
1 polymer ?
#
loop_
_entity_poly.entity_id
_entity_poly.type
_entity_poly.pdbx_seq_one_letter_code
_entity_poly.pdbx_strand_id
1 'polypeptide(L)'
;DLSETLVLEAEHYNRGGEHYGYHKNPSEGDIQVGTDNGITYLKSMKSGEWVRYSINVKQTGSYAITCRMRQQRSGGKFRIAINGVYKTNEIKLNGSGSTWNEAFIYPVELQKGEQYIDLRIKGGELDIDCIKLGEGCSQVPGIIQAEDFDEGKYQFREGSKGNFKTYRSDQGVAISASSNIIHISNTSGGDWIQYTFKVLRPVSNVTVRGAAEK
;
A
#
# COMPACT_ATOMS: atom_id res chain seq x y z
N ASP A 1 -6.49 6.69 20.62
CA ASP A 1 -5.37 5.79 20.87
C ASP A 1 -5.20 4.94 19.61
N LEU A 2 -4.18 5.24 18.79
CA LEU A 2 -3.90 4.55 17.52
C LEU A 2 -3.10 3.26 17.73
N SER A 3 -3.12 2.70 18.93
CA SER A 3 -2.45 1.42 19.21
C SER A 3 -3.11 0.20 18.55
N GLU A 4 -4.30 0.39 17.96
CA GLU A 4 -5.03 -0.67 17.30
C GLU A 4 -5.09 -0.44 15.79
N THR A 5 -4.72 -1.46 15.03
CA THR A 5 -4.89 -1.49 13.58
C THR A 5 -6.39 -1.49 13.26
N LEU A 6 -6.88 -0.50 12.53
CA LEU A 6 -8.23 -0.53 11.99
C LEU A 6 -8.27 -1.49 10.82
N VAL A 7 -9.17 -2.47 10.87
CA VAL A 7 -9.46 -3.38 9.76
C VAL A 7 -10.77 -2.98 9.10
N LEU A 8 -10.74 -2.74 7.81
CA LEU A 8 -11.90 -2.51 6.97
C LEU A 8 -12.11 -3.78 6.13
N GLU A 9 -13.10 -4.56 6.48
CA GLU A 9 -13.49 -5.73 5.69
C GLU A 9 -13.99 -5.26 4.31
N ALA A 10 -13.54 -5.91 3.25
CA ALA A 10 -13.75 -5.40 1.91
C ALA A 10 -15.22 -5.32 1.52
N GLU A 11 -16.03 -6.26 1.97
CA GLU A 11 -17.48 -6.30 1.71
C GLU A 11 -18.27 -5.22 2.46
N HIS A 12 -17.68 -4.53 3.44
CA HIS A 12 -18.28 -3.44 4.19
C HIS A 12 -18.08 -2.06 3.54
N TYR A 13 -17.87 -2.02 2.22
CA TYR A 13 -17.79 -0.76 1.50
C TYR A 13 -19.09 0.06 1.56
N ASN A 14 -19.00 1.35 1.30
CA ASN A 14 -20.14 2.25 1.32
C ASN A 14 -21.17 1.86 0.25
N ARG A 15 -22.40 1.57 0.66
CA ARG A 15 -23.50 1.17 -0.23
C ARG A 15 -24.40 2.33 -0.65
N GLY A 16 -23.91 3.56 -0.61
CA GLY A 16 -24.68 4.77 -0.93
C GLY A 16 -25.05 4.95 -2.40
N GLY A 17 -24.78 3.96 -3.25
CA GLY A 17 -25.11 3.95 -4.66
C GLY A 17 -23.86 4.02 -5.56
N GLU A 18 -24.07 3.67 -6.83
CA GLU A 18 -23.02 3.73 -7.84
C GLU A 18 -22.51 5.16 -8.00
N HIS A 19 -21.19 5.33 -8.20
CA HIS A 19 -20.43 6.57 -8.22
C HIS A 19 -20.28 7.31 -6.87
N TYR A 20 -21.05 6.95 -5.83
CA TYR A 20 -20.92 7.53 -4.49
C TYR A 20 -20.16 6.61 -3.52
N GLY A 21 -20.54 5.35 -3.45
CA GLY A 21 -19.91 4.36 -2.58
C GLY A 21 -19.08 3.33 -3.34
N TYR A 22 -19.40 3.09 -4.60
CA TYR A 22 -18.71 2.14 -5.46
C TYR A 22 -18.95 2.47 -6.95
N HIS A 23 -18.17 1.81 -7.80
CA HIS A 23 -18.40 1.76 -9.24
C HIS A 23 -18.17 0.33 -9.73
N LYS A 24 -19.12 -0.18 -10.47
CA LYS A 24 -19.07 -1.50 -11.09
C LYS A 24 -18.85 -1.39 -12.60
N ASN A 25 -18.38 -2.46 -13.20
CA ASN A 25 -18.35 -2.57 -14.65
C ASN A 25 -19.80 -2.78 -15.15
N PRO A 26 -20.35 -1.90 -15.99
CA PRO A 26 -21.75 -2.01 -16.46
C PRO A 26 -22.07 -3.34 -17.15
N SER A 27 -21.09 -4.02 -17.74
CA SER A 27 -21.27 -5.29 -18.44
C SER A 27 -21.31 -6.52 -17.52
N GLU A 28 -21.02 -6.38 -16.22
CA GLU A 28 -20.76 -7.52 -15.34
C GLU A 28 -21.69 -7.65 -14.12
N GLY A 29 -22.66 -6.77 -13.99
CA GLY A 29 -23.59 -6.79 -12.86
C GLY A 29 -23.03 -6.12 -11.61
N ASP A 30 -23.53 -6.50 -10.43
CA ASP A 30 -23.13 -5.93 -9.16
C ASP A 30 -21.80 -6.51 -8.68
N ILE A 31 -21.10 -5.76 -7.80
CA ILE A 31 -19.89 -6.21 -7.11
C ILE A 31 -20.20 -7.51 -6.36
N GLN A 32 -19.46 -8.54 -6.66
CA GLN A 32 -19.69 -9.89 -6.12
C GLN A 32 -18.98 -10.07 -4.78
N VAL A 33 -19.67 -10.77 -3.87
CA VAL A 33 -19.10 -11.21 -2.59
C VAL A 33 -18.93 -12.72 -2.63
N GLY A 34 -17.77 -13.20 -2.20
CA GLY A 34 -17.44 -14.61 -2.06
C GLY A 34 -17.14 -14.97 -0.61
N THR A 35 -17.17 -16.26 -0.31
CA THR A 35 -16.71 -16.80 0.98
C THR A 35 -15.84 -18.02 0.72
N ASP A 36 -14.69 -18.08 1.38
CA ASP A 36 -13.73 -19.18 1.29
C ASP A 36 -13.02 -19.37 2.62
N ASN A 37 -13.07 -20.58 3.17
CA ASN A 37 -12.47 -20.94 4.46
C ASN A 37 -12.80 -19.96 5.60
N GLY A 38 -14.04 -19.46 5.65
CA GLY A 38 -14.52 -18.54 6.67
C GLY A 38 -14.12 -17.07 6.43
N ILE A 39 -13.44 -16.75 5.33
CA ILE A 39 -13.11 -15.39 4.90
C ILE A 39 -14.18 -14.94 3.91
N THR A 40 -14.85 -13.84 4.20
CA THR A 40 -15.72 -13.14 3.24
C THR A 40 -14.90 -12.09 2.50
N TYR A 41 -15.10 -11.92 1.21
CA TYR A 41 -14.25 -11.06 0.38
C TYR A 41 -14.99 -10.52 -0.84
N LEU A 42 -14.54 -9.40 -1.38
CA LEU A 42 -14.97 -8.95 -2.71
C LEU A 42 -14.32 -9.84 -3.76
N LYS A 43 -15.17 -10.46 -4.59
CA LYS A 43 -14.76 -11.47 -5.55
C LYS A 43 -14.59 -10.86 -6.94
N SER A 44 -13.49 -11.21 -7.59
CA SER A 44 -13.28 -10.97 -9.03
C SER A 44 -13.41 -9.50 -9.45
N MET A 45 -12.97 -8.59 -8.60
CA MET A 45 -12.95 -7.16 -8.92
C MET A 45 -12.06 -6.88 -10.13
N LYS A 46 -12.59 -6.16 -11.13
CA LYS A 46 -11.95 -5.94 -12.43
C LYS A 46 -11.54 -4.49 -12.66
N SER A 47 -10.74 -4.30 -13.71
CA SER A 47 -10.26 -2.97 -14.10
C SER A 47 -11.42 -1.99 -14.32
N GLY A 48 -11.32 -0.81 -13.72
CA GLY A 48 -12.33 0.24 -13.73
C GLY A 48 -13.24 0.22 -12.50
N GLU A 49 -13.40 -0.92 -11.84
CA GLU A 49 -14.20 -1.02 -10.62
C GLU A 49 -13.47 -0.41 -9.43
N TRP A 50 -14.25 0.13 -8.48
CA TRP A 50 -13.74 0.65 -7.25
C TRP A 50 -14.79 0.59 -6.12
N VAL A 51 -14.30 0.56 -4.90
CA VAL A 51 -15.09 0.62 -3.68
C VAL A 51 -14.57 1.70 -2.76
N ARG A 52 -15.45 2.31 -1.98
CA ARG A 52 -15.17 3.40 -1.04
C ARG A 52 -15.49 3.00 0.39
N TYR A 53 -14.63 3.41 1.29
CA TYR A 53 -14.81 3.26 2.72
C TYR A 53 -14.76 4.63 3.38
N SER A 54 -15.76 4.94 4.22
CA SER A 54 -15.72 6.10 5.10
C SER A 54 -15.01 5.74 6.39
N ILE A 55 -14.04 6.55 6.77
CA ILE A 55 -13.31 6.41 8.03
C ILE A 55 -13.34 7.72 8.80
N ASN A 56 -13.27 7.64 10.13
CA ASN A 56 -13.10 8.81 10.99
C ASN A 56 -11.72 8.76 11.63
N VAL A 57 -10.81 9.55 11.10
CA VAL A 57 -9.42 9.66 11.56
C VAL A 57 -9.38 10.44 12.88
N LYS A 58 -8.92 9.80 13.94
CA LYS A 58 -8.87 10.38 15.29
C LYS A 58 -7.82 11.48 15.43
N GLN A 59 -6.72 11.34 14.73
CA GLN A 59 -5.58 12.23 14.81
C GLN A 59 -4.93 12.38 13.44
N THR A 60 -4.55 13.62 13.07
CA THR A 60 -3.72 13.87 11.89
C THR A 60 -2.36 13.19 12.05
N GLY A 61 -1.93 12.48 11.01
CA GLY A 61 -0.64 11.79 11.05
C GLY A 61 -0.43 10.88 9.84
N SER A 62 0.69 10.18 9.88
CA SER A 62 1.12 9.22 8.88
C SER A 62 0.56 7.84 9.21
N TYR A 63 -0.06 7.20 8.22
CA TYR A 63 -0.72 5.90 8.36
C TYR A 63 -0.22 4.93 7.32
N ALA A 64 0.12 3.71 7.75
CA ALA A 64 0.36 2.61 6.84
C ALA A 64 -0.97 2.00 6.39
N ILE A 65 -1.07 1.70 5.11
CA ILE A 65 -2.20 0.98 4.54
C ILE A 65 -1.68 -0.35 4.00
N THR A 66 -2.32 -1.44 4.39
CA THR A 66 -2.03 -2.78 3.87
C THR A 66 -3.31 -3.37 3.30
N CYS A 67 -3.26 -3.86 2.06
CA CYS A 67 -4.40 -4.51 1.42
C CYS A 67 -4.14 -6.01 1.32
N ARG A 68 -5.01 -6.84 1.89
CA ARG A 68 -4.95 -8.29 1.75
C ARG A 68 -5.77 -8.71 0.55
N MET A 69 -5.08 -9.26 -0.45
CA MET A 69 -5.63 -9.55 -1.76
C MET A 69 -5.08 -10.85 -2.33
N ARG A 70 -5.78 -11.41 -3.31
CA ARG A 70 -5.27 -12.48 -4.17
C ARG A 70 -5.67 -12.27 -5.62
N GLN A 71 -4.98 -12.91 -6.55
CA GLN A 71 -5.31 -12.92 -7.98
C GLN A 71 -5.19 -14.33 -8.54
N GLN A 72 -6.17 -14.78 -9.29
CA GLN A 72 -6.13 -16.10 -9.91
C GLN A 72 -5.15 -16.14 -11.08
N ARG A 73 -5.00 -15.03 -11.78
CA ARG A 73 -4.08 -14.83 -12.91
C ARG A 73 -3.23 -13.60 -12.65
N SER A 74 -2.03 -13.58 -13.20
CA SER A 74 -1.13 -12.42 -13.12
C SER A 74 -1.75 -11.17 -13.79
N GLY A 75 -1.29 -9.99 -13.37
CA GLY A 75 -1.71 -8.71 -13.95
C GLY A 75 -2.61 -7.87 -13.07
N GLY A 76 -2.88 -8.30 -11.84
CA GLY A 76 -3.61 -7.51 -10.85
C GLY A 76 -2.89 -6.22 -10.53
N LYS A 77 -3.62 -5.11 -10.65
CA LYS A 77 -3.15 -3.76 -10.35
C LYS A 77 -4.23 -2.96 -9.67
N PHE A 78 -3.85 -2.15 -8.72
CA PHE A 78 -4.78 -1.27 -8.02
C PHE A 78 -4.12 0.05 -7.63
N ARG A 79 -4.93 1.01 -7.18
CA ARG A 79 -4.50 2.29 -6.60
C ARG A 79 -5.36 2.62 -5.39
N ILE A 80 -4.79 3.37 -4.47
CA ILE A 80 -5.52 3.97 -3.36
C ILE A 80 -5.68 5.48 -3.62
N ALA A 81 -6.88 5.98 -3.39
CA ALA A 81 -7.13 7.41 -3.33
C ALA A 81 -7.73 7.76 -1.96
N ILE A 82 -7.37 8.92 -1.44
CA ILE A 82 -7.92 9.50 -0.21
C ILE A 82 -8.65 10.79 -0.61
N ASN A 83 -9.95 10.87 -0.28
CA ASN A 83 -10.80 12.00 -0.64
C ASN A 83 -10.74 12.33 -2.16
N GLY A 84 -10.68 11.28 -3.00
CA GLY A 84 -10.60 11.40 -4.45
C GLY A 84 -9.22 11.68 -5.02
N VAL A 85 -8.22 11.97 -4.19
CA VAL A 85 -6.83 12.23 -4.61
C VAL A 85 -6.02 10.94 -4.52
N TYR A 86 -5.42 10.52 -5.64
CA TYR A 86 -4.54 9.36 -5.66
C TYR A 86 -3.32 9.57 -4.76
N LYS A 87 -3.12 8.65 -3.83
CA LYS A 87 -1.97 8.61 -2.92
C LYS A 87 -0.93 7.58 -3.34
N THR A 88 -1.26 6.72 -4.29
CA THR A 88 -0.34 5.70 -4.81
C THR A 88 -0.27 5.77 -6.32
N ASN A 89 0.84 5.32 -6.88
CA ASN A 89 0.91 4.87 -8.25
C ASN A 89 0.17 3.54 -8.43
N GLU A 90 0.24 2.93 -9.62
CA GLU A 90 -0.28 1.59 -9.81
C GLU A 90 0.56 0.57 -9.03
N ILE A 91 -0.06 -0.05 -8.04
CA ILE A 91 0.54 -1.13 -7.27
C ILE A 91 0.20 -2.44 -7.98
N LYS A 92 1.22 -3.21 -8.30
CA LYS A 92 1.07 -4.54 -8.90
C LYS A 92 1.02 -5.59 -7.79
N LEU A 93 0.04 -6.47 -7.84
CA LEU A 93 0.04 -7.63 -6.98
C LEU A 93 1.02 -8.68 -7.55
N ASN A 94 1.97 -9.10 -6.74
CA ASN A 94 2.92 -10.15 -7.11
C ASN A 94 2.30 -11.54 -6.92
N GLY A 95 2.81 -12.51 -7.68
CA GLY A 95 2.33 -13.88 -7.64
C GLY A 95 1.04 -14.09 -8.44
N SER A 96 0.58 -15.32 -8.44
CA SER A 96 -0.70 -15.77 -9.01
C SER A 96 -1.18 -16.98 -8.23
N GLY A 97 -2.47 -17.29 -8.33
CA GLY A 97 -3.09 -18.41 -7.63
C GLY A 97 -3.95 -18.00 -6.45
N SER A 98 -4.41 -18.97 -5.69
CA SER A 98 -5.39 -18.79 -4.61
C SER A 98 -4.82 -18.26 -3.30
N THR A 99 -3.52 -17.99 -3.21
CA THR A 99 -2.87 -17.54 -1.97
C THR A 99 -3.17 -16.07 -1.71
N TRP A 100 -3.62 -15.77 -0.50
CA TRP A 100 -3.76 -14.40 -0.02
C TRP A 100 -2.39 -13.77 0.23
N ASN A 101 -2.19 -12.57 -0.32
CA ASN A 101 -0.98 -11.78 -0.17
C ASN A 101 -1.32 -10.44 0.45
N GLU A 102 -0.40 -9.89 1.22
CA GLU A 102 -0.50 -8.53 1.72
C GLU A 102 0.30 -7.60 0.79
N ALA A 103 -0.41 -6.63 0.22
CA ALA A 103 0.21 -5.52 -0.51
C ALA A 103 0.37 -4.36 0.46
N PHE A 104 1.61 -4.08 0.83
CA PHE A 104 1.95 -2.95 1.70
C PHE A 104 1.98 -1.67 0.88
N ILE A 105 1.35 -0.65 1.43
CA ILE A 105 1.33 0.70 0.88
C ILE A 105 2.05 1.58 1.89
N TYR A 106 3.08 2.27 1.41
CA TYR A 106 3.87 3.17 2.23
C TYR A 106 2.97 4.20 2.95
N PRO A 107 3.44 4.76 4.07
CA PRO A 107 2.63 5.65 4.88
C PRO A 107 2.04 6.81 4.08
N VAL A 108 0.75 7.08 4.31
CA VAL A 108 0.01 8.20 3.73
C VAL A 108 -0.43 9.15 4.82
N GLU A 109 -0.36 10.44 4.53
CA GLU A 109 -0.84 11.46 5.46
C GLU A 109 -2.37 11.52 5.44
N LEU A 110 -2.98 11.29 6.60
CA LEU A 110 -4.40 11.47 6.84
C LEU A 110 -4.66 12.62 7.80
N GLN A 111 -5.66 13.43 7.51
CA GLN A 111 -6.10 14.51 8.39
C GLN A 111 -7.14 14.00 9.38
N LYS A 112 -7.19 14.58 10.57
CA LYS A 112 -8.25 14.32 11.55
C LYS A 112 -9.63 14.62 10.97
N GLY A 113 -10.61 13.78 11.27
CA GLY A 113 -11.99 13.90 10.82
C GLY A 113 -12.39 12.84 9.81
N GLU A 114 -13.50 13.07 9.14
CA GLU A 114 -14.02 12.14 8.14
C GLU A 114 -13.17 12.15 6.87
N GLN A 115 -12.82 10.96 6.41
CA GLN A 115 -12.01 10.73 5.20
C GLN A 115 -12.64 9.59 4.39
N TYR A 116 -12.36 9.55 3.10
CA TYR A 116 -12.74 8.45 2.22
C TYR A 116 -11.51 7.75 1.69
N ILE A 117 -11.52 6.43 1.76
CA ILE A 117 -10.53 5.58 1.11
C ILE A 117 -11.20 4.92 -0.09
N ASP A 118 -10.70 5.18 -1.29
CA ASP A 118 -11.12 4.48 -2.50
C ASP A 118 -10.06 3.45 -2.87
N LEU A 119 -10.46 2.20 -2.98
CA LEU A 119 -9.68 1.13 -3.59
C LEU A 119 -10.12 0.98 -5.05
N ARG A 120 -9.24 1.29 -5.98
CA ARG A 120 -9.53 1.36 -7.42
C ARG A 120 -8.73 0.32 -8.19
N ILE A 121 -9.42 -0.59 -8.86
CA ILE A 121 -8.80 -1.63 -9.67
C ILE A 121 -8.37 -1.05 -11.01
N LYS A 122 -7.13 -1.30 -11.40
CA LYS A 122 -6.49 -0.74 -12.61
C LYS A 122 -6.07 -1.80 -13.62
N GLY A 123 -6.12 -3.07 -13.25
CA GLY A 123 -5.81 -4.18 -14.14
C GLY A 123 -6.03 -5.54 -13.49
N GLY A 124 -6.16 -6.56 -14.30
CA GLY A 124 -6.38 -7.93 -13.87
C GLY A 124 -7.73 -8.14 -13.21
N GLU A 125 -7.80 -9.19 -12.42
CA GLU A 125 -8.96 -9.61 -11.63
C GLU A 125 -8.48 -9.95 -10.23
N LEU A 126 -9.03 -9.25 -9.22
CA LEU A 126 -8.57 -9.31 -7.84
C LEU A 126 -9.71 -9.73 -6.90
N ASP A 127 -9.41 -10.66 -6.01
CA ASP A 127 -10.20 -10.89 -4.81
C ASP A 127 -9.61 -10.04 -3.67
N ILE A 128 -10.45 -9.39 -2.88
CA ILE A 128 -10.04 -8.45 -1.84
C ILE A 128 -10.70 -8.83 -0.52
N ASP A 129 -9.89 -9.12 0.48
CA ASP A 129 -10.33 -9.53 1.81
C ASP A 129 -10.51 -8.30 2.73
N CYS A 130 -9.44 -7.53 2.93
CA CYS A 130 -9.52 -6.38 3.81
C CYS A 130 -8.47 -5.31 3.49
N ILE A 131 -8.71 -4.11 4.03
CA ILE A 131 -7.75 -3.01 4.10
C ILE A 131 -7.44 -2.77 5.57
N LYS A 132 -6.18 -2.78 5.94
CA LYS A 132 -5.71 -2.49 7.29
C LYS A 132 -5.07 -1.10 7.32
N LEU A 133 -5.44 -0.30 8.30
CA LEU A 133 -4.80 0.97 8.60
C LEU A 133 -4.16 0.89 9.97
N GLY A 134 -2.88 1.16 10.04
CA GLY A 134 -2.11 1.19 11.28
C GLY A 134 -1.29 2.47 11.39
N GLU A 135 -0.53 2.59 12.47
CA GLU A 135 0.46 3.66 12.58
C GLU A 135 1.44 3.56 11.39
N GLY A 136 1.64 4.66 10.69
CA GLY A 136 2.44 4.74 9.48
C GLY A 136 3.95 4.76 9.71
N CYS A 137 4.41 4.26 10.83
CA CYS A 137 5.83 4.14 11.13
C CYS A 137 6.22 2.70 11.45
N SER A 138 7.39 2.32 10.99
CA SER A 138 8.02 1.07 11.38
C SER A 138 8.20 1.00 12.90
N GLN A 139 8.14 -0.18 13.48
CA GLN A 139 8.33 -0.37 14.92
C GLN A 139 9.71 -0.98 15.20
N VAL A 140 10.37 -0.50 16.25
CA VAL A 140 11.65 -1.06 16.71
C VAL A 140 11.55 -1.55 18.16
N PRO A 141 12.19 -2.67 18.51
CA PRO A 141 13.03 -3.51 17.65
C PRO A 141 12.25 -4.22 16.55
N GLY A 142 12.82 -4.25 15.36
CA GLY A 142 12.23 -4.82 14.16
C GLY A 142 13.12 -4.59 12.95
N ILE A 143 12.64 -4.96 11.80
CA ILE A 143 13.30 -4.72 10.53
C ILE A 143 12.59 -3.55 9.84
N ILE A 144 13.36 -2.55 9.42
CA ILE A 144 12.91 -1.46 8.57
C ILE A 144 13.52 -1.74 7.19
N GLN A 145 12.67 -1.91 6.18
CA GLN A 145 13.14 -2.08 4.81
C GLN A 145 13.64 -0.75 4.27
N ALA A 146 14.73 -0.78 3.52
CA ALA A 146 15.35 0.45 3.03
C ALA A 146 14.43 1.26 2.11
N GLU A 147 13.58 0.58 1.36
CA GLU A 147 12.59 1.17 0.47
C GLU A 147 11.37 1.78 1.18
N ASP A 148 11.19 1.52 2.48
CA ASP A 148 10.07 2.05 3.29
C ASP A 148 10.44 3.37 3.99
N PHE A 149 11.23 4.22 3.35
CA PHE A 149 11.57 5.55 3.86
C PHE A 149 10.36 6.51 3.85
N ASP A 150 10.44 7.58 4.63
CA ASP A 150 9.37 8.59 4.75
C ASP A 150 9.13 9.29 3.41
N GLU A 151 7.86 9.51 3.06
CA GLU A 151 7.49 10.19 1.82
C GLU A 151 8.04 11.62 1.78
N GLY A 152 8.72 11.97 0.69
CA GLY A 152 9.33 13.29 0.51
C GLY A 152 10.50 13.61 1.45
N LYS A 153 10.96 12.66 2.24
CA LYS A 153 12.09 12.80 3.18
C LYS A 153 13.34 12.11 2.67
N TYR A 154 13.85 12.63 1.57
CA TYR A 154 15.06 12.11 0.93
C TYR A 154 15.77 13.20 0.13
N GLN A 155 17.04 13.00 -0.16
CA GLN A 155 17.80 13.75 -1.13
C GLN A 155 18.66 12.78 -1.95
N PHE A 156 18.46 12.79 -3.25
CA PHE A 156 19.24 12.03 -4.21
C PHE A 156 19.76 12.95 -5.30
N ARG A 157 21.01 12.77 -5.68
CA ARG A 157 21.63 13.57 -6.75
C ARG A 157 21.02 13.24 -8.10
N GLU A 158 21.09 14.21 -9.02
CA GLU A 158 20.70 14.01 -10.40
C GLU A 158 21.57 12.90 -11.02
N GLY A 159 20.96 11.86 -11.55
CA GLY A 159 21.63 10.63 -12.02
C GLY A 159 21.43 9.42 -11.12
N SER A 160 21.08 9.60 -9.85
CA SER A 160 20.70 8.50 -8.94
C SER A 160 19.22 8.08 -9.10
N LYS A 161 18.55 8.55 -10.14
CA LYS A 161 17.13 8.25 -10.39
C LYS A 161 16.97 6.83 -10.91
N GLY A 162 16.24 6.01 -10.17
CA GLY A 162 15.94 4.64 -10.57
C GLY A 162 14.74 4.52 -11.48
N ASN A 163 14.73 3.43 -12.25
CA ASN A 163 13.67 3.10 -13.21
C ASN A 163 12.72 2.01 -12.69
N PHE A 164 12.68 1.75 -11.40
CA PHE A 164 11.76 0.75 -10.88
C PHE A 164 10.34 1.32 -10.83
N LYS A 165 9.60 1.16 -11.93
CA LYS A 165 8.30 1.79 -12.20
C LYS A 165 7.13 1.28 -11.34
N THR A 166 7.34 0.45 -10.36
CA THR A 166 6.26 -0.23 -9.64
C THR A 166 6.20 0.04 -8.15
N TYR A 167 7.27 0.49 -7.53
CA TYR A 167 7.31 0.82 -6.11
C TYR A 167 7.88 2.22 -5.93
N ARG A 168 7.07 3.14 -5.37
CA ARG A 168 7.45 4.55 -5.12
C ARG A 168 8.06 5.27 -6.33
N SER A 169 7.54 5.01 -7.51
CA SER A 169 8.06 5.59 -8.77
C SER A 169 7.85 7.10 -8.90
N ASP A 170 7.04 7.68 -8.02
CA ASP A 170 6.81 9.12 -7.84
C ASP A 170 7.89 9.79 -6.97
N GLN A 171 8.72 8.99 -6.29
CA GLN A 171 9.83 9.46 -5.49
C GLN A 171 11.12 9.49 -6.32
N GLY A 172 11.99 10.46 -6.06
CA GLY A 172 13.26 10.60 -6.77
C GLY A 172 14.35 9.61 -6.34
N VAL A 173 13.99 8.56 -5.61
CA VAL A 173 14.93 7.55 -5.09
C VAL A 173 15.01 6.38 -6.05
N ALA A 174 16.24 5.93 -6.33
CA ALA A 174 16.47 4.75 -7.15
C ALA A 174 16.14 3.48 -6.37
N ILE A 175 15.06 2.80 -6.76
CA ILE A 175 14.66 1.51 -6.19
C ILE A 175 14.78 0.45 -7.28
N SER A 176 15.42 -0.66 -6.96
CA SER A 176 15.63 -1.80 -7.84
C SER A 176 15.16 -3.09 -7.18
N ALA A 177 14.95 -4.12 -7.98
CA ALA A 177 14.67 -5.46 -7.49
C ALA A 177 15.62 -6.47 -8.11
N SER A 178 16.20 -7.31 -7.28
CA SER A 178 17.01 -8.45 -7.70
C SER A 178 16.68 -9.67 -6.84
N SER A 179 16.51 -10.83 -7.43
CA SER A 179 16.26 -12.09 -6.71
C SER A 179 15.13 -11.99 -5.68
N ASN A 180 14.03 -11.31 -6.01
CA ASN A 180 12.88 -11.03 -5.13
C ASN A 180 13.17 -10.10 -3.92
N ILE A 181 14.29 -9.42 -3.92
CA ILE A 181 14.62 -8.39 -2.93
C ILE A 181 14.48 -7.02 -3.58
N ILE A 182 13.61 -6.19 -3.03
CA ILE A 182 13.53 -4.76 -3.36
C ILE A 182 14.62 -4.06 -2.54
N HIS A 183 15.31 -3.10 -3.12
CA HIS A 183 16.38 -2.38 -2.44
C HIS A 183 16.59 -0.99 -3.06
N ILE A 184 17.13 -0.07 -2.28
CA ILE A 184 17.60 1.21 -2.78
C ILE A 184 18.92 0.98 -3.51
N SER A 185 19.05 1.55 -4.70
CA SER A 185 20.20 1.40 -5.60
C SER A 185 20.75 2.75 -6.02
N ASN A 186 21.89 2.75 -6.71
CA ASN A 186 22.54 3.94 -7.28
C ASN A 186 22.74 5.09 -6.27
N THR A 187 23.07 4.76 -5.03
CA THR A 187 23.35 5.77 -4.00
C THR A 187 24.74 6.38 -4.21
N SER A 188 24.84 7.68 -4.01
CA SER A 188 26.07 8.47 -4.15
C SER A 188 26.40 9.22 -2.87
N GLY A 189 27.62 9.67 -2.72
CA GLY A 189 28.02 10.48 -1.57
C GLY A 189 27.16 11.76 -1.44
N GLY A 190 26.53 11.94 -0.30
CA GLY A 190 25.60 13.05 -0.01
C GLY A 190 24.13 12.72 -0.23
N ASP A 191 23.79 11.54 -0.75
CA ASP A 191 22.42 11.09 -0.75
C ASP A 191 22.00 10.68 0.67
N TRP A 192 20.75 10.94 1.00
CA TRP A 192 20.17 10.54 2.29
C TRP A 192 18.69 10.23 2.17
N ILE A 193 18.21 9.41 3.08
CA ILE A 193 16.81 9.06 3.28
C ILE A 193 16.51 9.10 4.77
N GLN A 194 15.27 9.41 5.12
CA GLN A 194 14.80 9.49 6.49
C GLN A 194 13.78 8.39 6.76
N TYR A 195 13.81 7.87 7.97
CA TYR A 195 12.80 6.94 8.48
C TYR A 195 12.24 7.47 9.79
N THR A 196 10.92 7.47 9.92
CA THR A 196 10.23 7.62 11.19
C THR A 196 9.85 6.25 11.72
N PHE A 197 10.16 5.98 12.98
CA PHE A 197 9.82 4.71 13.62
C PHE A 197 9.40 4.89 15.07
N LYS A 198 8.57 3.97 15.56
CA LYS A 198 8.11 3.92 16.95
C LYS A 198 9.02 3.00 17.76
N VAL A 199 9.58 3.53 18.83
CA VAL A 199 10.39 2.73 19.76
C VAL A 199 9.48 2.07 20.79
N LEU A 200 9.36 0.74 20.72
CA LEU A 200 8.53 -0.04 21.66
C LEU A 200 9.30 -0.42 22.93
N ARG A 201 10.62 -0.55 22.83
CA ARG A 201 11.54 -0.81 23.94
C ARG A 201 12.95 -0.34 23.56
N PRO A 202 13.85 -0.11 24.53
CA PRO A 202 15.20 0.31 24.22
C PRO A 202 15.90 -0.58 23.21
N VAL A 203 16.60 0.05 22.25
CA VAL A 203 17.37 -0.61 21.19
C VAL A 203 18.82 -0.19 21.35
N SER A 204 19.72 -1.16 21.46
CA SER A 204 21.16 -0.90 21.67
C SER A 204 21.97 -0.94 20.38
N ASN A 205 21.46 -1.59 19.33
CA ASN A 205 22.19 -1.80 18.07
C ASN A 205 21.28 -1.53 16.88
N VAL A 206 21.87 -0.90 15.86
CA VAL A 206 21.28 -0.77 14.51
C VAL A 206 22.24 -1.43 13.53
N THR A 207 21.74 -2.37 12.75
CA THR A 207 22.52 -3.04 11.69
C THR A 207 21.95 -2.64 10.35
N VAL A 208 22.78 -2.14 9.46
CA VAL A 208 22.42 -1.82 8.08
C VAL A 208 22.98 -2.90 7.17
N ARG A 209 22.11 -3.51 6.35
CA ARG A 209 22.52 -4.43 5.30
C ARG A 209 22.67 -3.64 4.00
N GLY A 210 23.86 -3.62 3.46
CA GLY A 210 24.17 -2.97 2.19
C GLY A 210 25.08 -3.85 1.33
N ALA A 211 25.13 -3.54 0.03
CA ALA A 211 26.08 -4.08 -0.91
C ALA A 211 26.77 -2.91 -1.62
N ALA A 212 28.05 -3.04 -1.89
CA ALA A 212 28.81 -2.13 -2.72
C ALA A 212 29.35 -2.91 -3.93
N GLU A 213 29.34 -2.28 -5.10
CA GLU A 213 30.11 -2.79 -6.25
C GLU A 213 31.60 -2.64 -5.94
N LYS A 214 32.39 -3.66 -6.31
CA LYS A 214 33.84 -3.65 -6.15
C LYS A 214 34.47 -2.91 -7.31
#